data_e196483871a6929165aae90ea3d57b4e
#
_entry.id   e196483871a6929165aae90ea3d57b4e
#
_cell.length_a   1.000
_cell.length_b   1.000
_cell.length_c   1.000
_cell.angle_alpha   90.00
_cell.angle_beta   90.00
_cell.angle_gamma   90.00
#
_symmetry.space_group_name_H-M   'P 1'
#
loop_
_entity.id
_entity.type
_entity.pdbx_description
1 polymer ?
#
loop_
_entity_poly.entity_id
_entity_poly.type
_entity_poly.pdbx_seq_one_letter_code
_entity_poly.pdbx_strand_id
1 'polypeptide(L)'
;AMSFSTPAFGRGGDQTGMVIIQLTDWAVRDETATEFGRSLSGRLAGIPDVMIRTFQPGFRGGSTAAVQFVLQGSDYGELYQQGLALQQAAGQSGLMLTPDLDYAEKTPELQVTIERERASQLGIPVSTVASSLQALLGGVSQTTYVDRGEEYDVYLRANQAQFNGISDVSRIYLRAASGEMVSLSTLATVTQVASPQRLNHYQRQKAIALTADVAPGHTLGEALDFLDGWAGEHLPSGMTVDYAGESKDYR
;
A
#
# COMPACT_ATOMS: atom_id res chain seq x y z
N ALA A 1 -25.15 9.23 -16.30
CA ALA A 1 -23.78 8.89 -15.91
C ALA A 1 -23.67 7.39 -15.70
N MET A 2 -22.63 6.78 -16.22
CA MET A 2 -22.35 5.36 -16.04
C MET A 2 -21.19 5.27 -15.03
N SER A 3 -21.36 4.52 -13.95
CA SER A 3 -20.29 4.30 -12.95
C SER A 3 -19.90 2.84 -12.93
N PHE A 4 -18.60 2.58 -12.96
CA PHE A 4 -18.04 1.25 -12.78
C PHE A 4 -17.18 1.27 -11.52
N SER A 5 -17.43 0.34 -10.60
CA SER A 5 -16.55 0.09 -9.46
C SER A 5 -15.64 -1.07 -9.80
N THR A 6 -14.34 -0.85 -9.73
CA THR A 6 -13.33 -1.90 -9.89
C THR A 6 -12.33 -1.83 -8.74
N PRO A 7 -11.71 -2.95 -8.34
CA PRO A 7 -10.50 -2.88 -7.54
C PRO A 7 -9.48 -2.01 -8.27
N ALA A 8 -8.79 -1.15 -7.56
CA ALA A 8 -7.82 -0.25 -8.18
C ALA A 8 -6.71 -1.06 -8.86
N PHE A 9 -6.64 -1.02 -10.19
CA PHE A 9 -5.62 -1.73 -10.96
C PHE A 9 -4.22 -1.27 -10.56
N GLY A 10 -3.47 -2.14 -9.88
CA GLY A 10 -2.02 -2.02 -9.67
C GLY A 10 -1.54 -0.97 -8.68
N ARG A 11 -2.42 -0.24 -7.98
CA ARG A 11 -2.06 0.85 -7.05
C ARG A 11 -2.81 0.84 -5.73
N GLY A 12 -3.03 -0.31 -5.16
CA GLY A 12 -3.65 -0.36 -3.84
C GLY A 12 -3.97 -1.79 -3.48
N GLY A 13 -3.75 -2.14 -2.23
CA GLY A 13 -4.19 -3.40 -1.67
C GLY A 13 -5.72 -3.49 -1.58
N ASP A 14 -6.20 -4.49 -0.87
CA ASP A 14 -7.63 -4.80 -0.68
C ASP A 14 -8.46 -3.65 -0.07
N GLN A 15 -7.81 -2.56 0.36
CA GLN A 15 -8.44 -1.38 0.99
C GLN A 15 -8.70 -0.23 0.01
N THR A 16 -8.38 -0.38 -1.27
CA THR A 16 -8.56 0.69 -2.26
C THR A 16 -9.54 0.28 -3.35
N GLY A 17 -10.43 1.20 -3.70
CA GLY A 17 -11.39 1.06 -4.79
C GLY A 17 -11.30 2.23 -5.75
N MET A 18 -11.68 2.01 -6.99
CA MET A 18 -11.77 3.04 -8.00
C MET A 18 -13.18 3.05 -8.61
N VAL A 19 -13.77 4.22 -8.72
CA VAL A 19 -15.06 4.43 -9.40
C VAL A 19 -14.81 5.31 -10.61
N ILE A 20 -15.12 4.82 -11.79
CA ILE A 20 -15.04 5.60 -13.03
C ILE A 20 -16.42 6.17 -13.34
N ILE A 21 -16.50 7.50 -13.41
CA ILE A 21 -17.73 8.22 -13.72
C ILE A 21 -17.59 8.79 -15.14
N GLN A 22 -18.38 8.26 -16.05
CA GLN A 22 -18.49 8.81 -17.40
C GLN A 22 -19.54 9.94 -17.39
N LEU A 23 -19.10 11.15 -17.70
CA LEU A 23 -20.00 12.30 -17.82
C LEU A 23 -20.72 12.26 -19.19
N THR A 24 -21.84 12.94 -19.25
CA THR A 24 -22.54 13.21 -20.52
C THR A 24 -21.70 14.10 -21.42
N ASP A 25 -22.04 14.13 -22.72
CA ASP A 25 -21.29 14.92 -23.69
C ASP A 25 -21.17 16.38 -23.22
N TRP A 26 -20.02 16.97 -23.48
CA TRP A 26 -19.68 18.33 -23.10
C TRP A 26 -20.64 19.39 -23.73
N ALA A 27 -21.27 19.07 -24.88
CA ALA A 27 -22.23 19.94 -25.57
C ALA A 27 -23.61 20.03 -24.86
N VAL A 28 -23.93 19.11 -23.96
CA VAL A 28 -25.22 19.05 -23.24
C VAL A 28 -25.08 19.20 -21.71
N ARG A 29 -23.92 19.60 -21.22
CA ARG A 29 -23.69 19.88 -19.81
C ARG A 29 -23.15 21.27 -19.58
N ASP A 30 -23.60 21.92 -18.50
CA ASP A 30 -23.19 23.28 -18.16
C ASP A 30 -21.88 23.29 -17.32
N GLU A 31 -21.53 22.15 -16.63
CA GLU A 31 -20.37 22.04 -15.78
C GLU A 31 -19.21 21.36 -16.51
N THR A 32 -17.99 21.85 -16.30
CA THR A 32 -16.77 21.18 -16.74
C THR A 32 -16.48 19.94 -15.88
N ALA A 33 -15.69 19.01 -16.38
CA ALA A 33 -15.28 17.83 -15.60
C ALA A 33 -14.53 18.22 -14.32
N THR A 34 -13.76 19.31 -14.34
CA THR A 34 -13.02 19.84 -13.19
C THR A 34 -13.96 20.41 -12.13
N GLU A 35 -14.95 21.17 -12.52
CA GLU A 35 -15.96 21.72 -11.61
C GLU A 35 -16.80 20.61 -10.98
N PHE A 36 -17.22 19.65 -11.78
CA PHE A 36 -17.93 18.46 -11.28
C PHE A 36 -17.08 17.69 -10.27
N GLY A 37 -15.78 17.43 -10.57
CA GLY A 37 -14.86 16.75 -9.67
C GLY A 37 -14.70 17.48 -8.33
N ARG A 38 -14.60 18.82 -8.36
CA ARG A 38 -14.51 19.66 -7.16
C ARG A 38 -15.81 19.60 -6.32
N SER A 39 -16.94 19.73 -6.95
CA SER A 39 -18.26 19.61 -6.32
C SER A 39 -18.45 18.24 -5.68
N LEU A 40 -18.04 17.17 -6.40
CA LEU A 40 -18.13 15.80 -5.92
C LEU A 40 -17.22 15.57 -4.71
N SER A 41 -15.98 16.04 -4.75
CA SER A 41 -15.03 15.93 -3.62
C SER A 41 -15.59 16.59 -2.35
N GLY A 42 -16.21 17.78 -2.47
CA GLY A 42 -16.84 18.44 -1.34
C GLY A 42 -18.01 17.65 -0.74
N ARG A 43 -18.81 16.99 -1.58
CA ARG A 43 -19.94 16.17 -1.13
C ARG A 43 -19.49 14.85 -0.47
N LEU A 44 -18.38 14.29 -0.91
CA LEU A 44 -17.84 13.03 -0.42
C LEU A 44 -16.92 13.19 0.80
N ALA A 45 -16.46 14.41 1.09
CA ALA A 45 -15.59 14.70 2.25
C ALA A 45 -16.22 14.36 3.61
N GLY A 46 -17.55 14.19 3.67
CA GLY A 46 -18.29 13.81 4.89
C GLY A 46 -18.34 12.30 5.17
N ILE A 47 -17.75 11.45 4.33
CA ILE A 47 -17.75 10.00 4.54
C ILE A 47 -16.60 9.67 5.51
N PRO A 48 -16.89 9.14 6.72
CA PRO A 48 -15.85 8.82 7.69
C PRO A 48 -14.98 7.64 7.22
N ASP A 49 -13.73 7.60 7.66
CA ASP A 49 -12.75 6.52 7.47
C ASP A 49 -12.39 6.22 6.00
N VAL A 50 -12.75 7.10 5.06
CA VAL A 50 -12.43 6.94 3.64
C VAL A 50 -11.79 8.22 3.09
N MET A 51 -10.60 8.08 2.51
CA MET A 51 -9.98 9.16 1.75
C MET A 51 -10.40 9.07 0.30
N ILE A 52 -11.20 10.02 -0.17
CA ILE A 52 -11.71 10.04 -1.54
C ILE A 52 -10.98 11.12 -2.32
N ARG A 53 -10.42 10.74 -3.45
CA ARG A 53 -9.77 11.64 -4.40
C ARG A 53 -10.47 11.56 -5.74
N THR A 54 -10.76 12.70 -6.34
CA THR A 54 -11.24 12.78 -7.71
C THR A 54 -10.07 13.15 -8.60
N PHE A 55 -9.86 12.42 -9.68
CA PHE A 55 -8.88 12.75 -10.68
C PHE A 55 -9.46 12.61 -12.09
N GLN A 56 -8.94 13.36 -13.03
CA GLN A 56 -9.24 13.22 -14.44
C GLN A 56 -8.05 12.49 -15.09
N PRO A 57 -8.29 11.38 -15.79
CA PRO A 57 -7.21 10.74 -16.54
C PRO A 57 -6.71 11.73 -17.62
N GLY A 58 -5.47 12.15 -17.47
CA GLY A 58 -4.80 12.97 -18.48
C GLY A 58 -4.45 12.14 -19.72
N PHE A 59 -4.23 12.81 -20.85
CA PHE A 59 -3.94 12.19 -22.15
C PHE A 59 -2.64 11.34 -22.16
N ARG A 60 -1.81 11.41 -21.12
CA ARG A 60 -0.52 10.70 -20.98
C ARG A 60 -0.49 9.58 -19.93
N GLY A 61 -1.62 9.23 -19.32
CA GLY A 61 -1.69 8.04 -18.43
C GLY A 61 -0.80 8.07 -17.17
N GLY A 62 -0.25 9.23 -16.80
CA GLY A 62 0.57 9.42 -15.60
C GLY A 62 -0.25 9.82 -14.37
N SER A 63 0.39 9.86 -13.21
CA SER A 63 -0.16 10.51 -12.02
C SER A 63 -0.47 11.97 -12.35
N THR A 64 -1.70 12.42 -12.05
CA THR A 64 -2.15 13.77 -12.34
C THR A 64 -1.67 14.80 -11.31
N ALA A 65 -0.99 14.38 -10.25
CA ALA A 65 -0.41 15.26 -9.26
C ALA A 65 0.76 16.04 -9.90
N ALA A 66 0.66 17.36 -9.91
CA ALA A 66 1.69 18.23 -10.46
C ALA A 66 2.98 18.18 -9.63
N VAL A 67 2.82 18.11 -8.30
CA VAL A 67 3.94 17.97 -7.37
C VAL A 67 4.24 16.48 -7.15
N GLN A 68 5.46 16.07 -7.47
CA GLN A 68 6.00 14.73 -7.21
C GLN A 68 7.43 14.88 -6.69
N PHE A 69 7.57 14.83 -5.37
CA PHE A 69 8.82 15.03 -4.64
C PHE A 69 9.27 13.73 -3.99
N VAL A 70 10.46 13.25 -4.31
CA VAL A 70 10.97 11.93 -3.94
C VAL A 70 12.04 12.05 -2.87
N LEU A 71 11.78 11.49 -1.69
CA LEU A 71 12.76 11.31 -0.64
C LEU A 71 13.48 9.98 -0.83
N GLN A 72 14.81 9.99 -0.79
CA GLN A 72 15.66 8.81 -0.96
C GLN A 72 16.56 8.61 0.25
N GLY A 73 16.79 7.34 0.65
CA GLY A 73 17.64 7.05 1.80
C GLY A 73 17.90 5.55 1.96
N SER A 74 18.57 5.18 3.04
CA SER A 74 18.96 3.80 3.34
C SER A 74 17.91 3.02 4.14
N ASP A 75 17.03 3.70 4.87
CA ASP A 75 16.03 3.10 5.76
C ASP A 75 14.62 3.68 5.52
N TYR A 76 13.62 2.78 5.40
CA TYR A 76 12.24 3.22 5.18
C TYR A 76 11.58 3.84 6.40
N GLY A 77 11.96 3.41 7.61
CA GLY A 77 11.42 3.99 8.84
C GLY A 77 11.81 5.45 9.00
N GLU A 78 13.10 5.76 8.77
CA GLU A 78 13.60 7.13 8.79
C GLU A 78 12.97 7.98 7.66
N LEU A 79 12.91 7.42 6.44
CA LEU A 79 12.25 8.07 5.29
C LEU A 79 10.78 8.38 5.60
N TYR A 80 10.06 7.46 6.24
CA TYR A 80 8.66 7.63 6.57
C TYR A 80 8.45 8.73 7.63
N GLN A 81 9.29 8.78 8.67
CA GLN A 81 9.22 9.85 9.67
C GLN A 81 9.44 11.23 9.06
N GLN A 82 10.47 11.37 8.20
CA GLN A 82 10.73 12.61 7.47
C GLN A 82 9.62 12.93 6.46
N GLY A 83 9.11 11.90 5.79
CA GLY A 83 7.97 12.03 4.87
C GLY A 83 6.71 12.56 5.55
N LEU A 84 6.38 12.06 6.74
CA LEU A 84 5.22 12.54 7.54
C LEU A 84 5.42 14.00 7.96
N ALA A 85 6.62 14.39 8.40
CA ALA A 85 6.93 15.77 8.77
C ALA A 85 6.81 16.69 7.54
N LEU A 86 7.35 16.27 6.39
CA LEU A 86 7.22 16.99 5.13
C LEU A 86 5.76 17.13 4.68
N GLN A 87 4.99 16.03 4.77
CA GLN A 87 3.56 16.03 4.43
C GLN A 87 2.78 17.03 5.29
N GLN A 88 3.06 17.07 6.58
CA GLN A 88 2.43 18.02 7.49
C GLN A 88 2.81 19.46 7.14
N ALA A 89 4.10 19.75 6.90
CA ALA A 89 4.58 21.06 6.50
C ALA A 89 3.96 21.51 5.17
N ALA A 90 3.92 20.60 4.17
CA ALA A 90 3.27 20.84 2.88
C ALA A 90 1.79 21.21 3.03
N GLY A 91 1.07 20.47 3.88
CA GLY A 91 -0.35 20.75 4.16
C GLY A 91 -0.62 22.09 4.85
N GLN A 92 0.34 22.55 5.67
CA GLN A 92 0.25 23.83 6.39
C GLN A 92 0.73 25.03 5.55
N SER A 93 1.49 24.81 4.49
CA SER A 93 2.06 25.88 3.65
C SER A 93 1.01 26.68 2.89
N GLY A 94 -0.16 26.11 2.62
CA GLY A 94 -1.18 26.69 1.76
C GLY A 94 -0.85 26.65 0.26
N LEU A 95 0.36 26.21 -0.13
CA LEU A 95 0.82 26.12 -1.51
C LEU A 95 0.34 24.86 -2.23
N MET A 96 0.00 23.82 -1.45
CA MET A 96 -0.35 22.49 -1.95
C MET A 96 -1.66 22.01 -1.36
N LEU A 97 -2.41 21.26 -2.17
CA LEU A 97 -3.64 20.58 -1.75
C LEU A 97 -3.38 19.09 -1.60
N THR A 98 -3.99 18.50 -0.57
CA THR A 98 -3.99 17.05 -0.32
C THR A 98 -2.62 16.37 -0.49
N PRO A 99 -1.54 16.87 0.17
CA PRO A 99 -0.26 16.20 0.12
C PRO A 99 -0.38 14.78 0.68
N ASP A 100 0.17 13.80 -0.04
CA ASP A 100 0.10 12.39 0.32
C ASP A 100 1.40 11.65 0.01
N LEU A 101 1.71 10.68 0.84
CA LEU A 101 2.85 9.80 0.66
C LEU A 101 2.41 8.50 -0.03
N ASP A 102 3.24 8.00 -0.92
CA ASP A 102 3.07 6.70 -1.57
C ASP A 102 3.46 5.51 -0.67
N TYR A 103 3.81 5.79 0.56
CA TYR A 103 4.18 4.84 1.60
C TYR A 103 3.32 5.05 2.86
N ALA A 104 2.71 3.98 3.35
CA ALA A 104 1.98 4.02 4.60
C ALA A 104 2.01 2.64 5.27
N GLU A 105 2.36 2.60 6.55
CA GLU A 105 2.32 1.40 7.39
C GLU A 105 0.92 1.23 7.98
N LYS A 106 -0.04 0.84 7.14
CA LYS A 106 -1.45 0.72 7.54
C LYS A 106 -2.02 -0.68 7.35
N THR A 107 -1.31 -1.56 6.67
CA THR A 107 -1.80 -2.92 6.43
C THR A 107 -1.47 -3.81 7.60
N PRO A 108 -2.47 -4.38 8.29
CA PRO A 108 -2.21 -5.34 9.36
C PRO A 108 -1.66 -6.64 8.77
N GLU A 109 -0.47 -7.01 9.19
CA GLU A 109 0.16 -8.28 8.84
C GLU A 109 0.39 -9.14 10.08
N LEU A 110 0.30 -10.46 9.92
CA LEU A 110 0.69 -11.40 10.95
C LEU A 110 2.14 -11.80 10.73
N GLN A 111 3.01 -11.34 11.62
CA GLN A 111 4.41 -11.73 11.64
C GLN A 111 4.59 -12.96 12.52
N VAL A 112 5.11 -14.05 11.94
CA VAL A 112 5.41 -15.30 12.66
C VAL A 112 6.93 -15.40 12.83
N THR A 113 7.40 -15.19 14.05
CA THR A 113 8.81 -15.31 14.40
C THR A 113 9.08 -16.68 15.00
N ILE A 114 9.82 -17.53 14.29
CA ILE A 114 10.08 -18.92 14.69
C ILE A 114 11.32 -19.00 15.59
N GLU A 115 11.19 -19.62 16.74
CA GLU A 115 12.29 -19.97 17.65
C GLU A 115 13.05 -21.20 17.12
N ARG A 116 14.08 -20.96 16.33
CA ARG A 116 14.80 -22.01 15.58
C ARG A 116 15.39 -23.09 16.48
N GLU A 117 15.94 -22.73 17.64
CA GLU A 117 16.52 -23.68 18.58
C GLU A 117 15.46 -24.64 19.13
N ARG A 118 14.30 -24.09 19.50
CA ARG A 118 13.21 -24.89 20.04
C ARG A 118 12.58 -25.79 18.99
N ALA A 119 12.41 -25.28 17.77
CA ALA A 119 11.95 -26.09 16.63
C ALA A 119 12.91 -27.26 16.34
N SER A 120 14.22 -27.00 16.37
CA SER A 120 15.25 -28.03 16.19
C SER A 120 15.23 -29.10 17.29
N GLN A 121 15.08 -28.70 18.56
CA GLN A 121 15.00 -29.66 19.71
C GLN A 121 13.78 -30.59 19.57
N LEU A 122 12.68 -30.13 19.00
CA LEU A 122 11.47 -30.92 18.75
C LEU A 122 11.50 -31.65 17.40
N GLY A 123 12.60 -31.51 16.65
CA GLY A 123 12.75 -32.14 15.35
C GLY A 123 11.79 -31.60 14.29
N ILE A 124 11.37 -30.34 14.40
CA ILE A 124 10.47 -29.68 13.45
C ILE A 124 11.30 -28.69 12.61
N PRO A 125 11.57 -28.97 11.33
CA PRO A 125 12.25 -28.05 10.44
C PRO A 125 11.44 -26.77 10.22
N VAL A 126 12.12 -25.63 10.10
CA VAL A 126 11.47 -24.33 9.79
C VAL A 126 10.67 -24.40 8.49
N SER A 127 11.14 -25.17 7.50
CA SER A 127 10.42 -25.41 6.24
C SER A 127 9.07 -26.10 6.46
N THR A 128 8.97 -27.01 7.43
CA THR A 128 7.71 -27.68 7.78
C THR A 128 6.73 -26.69 8.40
N VAL A 129 7.20 -25.77 9.25
CA VAL A 129 6.38 -24.70 9.80
C VAL A 129 5.83 -23.83 8.68
N ALA A 130 6.71 -23.36 7.78
CA ALA A 130 6.36 -22.48 6.67
C ALA A 130 5.35 -23.15 5.71
N SER A 131 5.61 -24.39 5.28
CA SER A 131 4.72 -25.12 4.38
C SER A 131 3.35 -25.43 5.00
N SER A 132 3.32 -25.73 6.31
CA SER A 132 2.05 -25.95 7.02
C SER A 132 1.22 -24.67 7.13
N LEU A 133 1.85 -23.53 7.45
CA LEU A 133 1.18 -22.24 7.47
C LEU A 133 0.68 -21.85 6.07
N GLN A 134 1.50 -22.05 5.05
CA GLN A 134 1.08 -21.81 3.66
C GLN A 134 -0.13 -22.64 3.27
N ALA A 135 -0.11 -23.94 3.57
CA ALA A 135 -1.22 -24.84 3.24
C ALA A 135 -2.52 -24.46 3.98
N LEU A 136 -2.42 -24.11 5.26
CA LEU A 136 -3.58 -23.82 6.10
C LEU A 136 -4.16 -22.43 5.82
N LEU A 137 -3.32 -21.41 5.70
CA LEU A 137 -3.76 -20.02 5.55
C LEU A 137 -3.93 -19.59 4.08
N GLY A 138 -2.94 -19.91 3.23
CA GLY A 138 -2.94 -19.53 1.83
C GLY A 138 -3.58 -20.53 0.88
N GLY A 139 -3.61 -21.79 1.29
CA GLY A 139 -3.94 -22.90 0.42
C GLY A 139 -2.77 -23.34 -0.46
N VAL A 140 -2.77 -24.59 -0.84
CA VAL A 140 -1.77 -25.19 -1.72
C VAL A 140 -2.47 -26.03 -2.80
N SER A 141 -2.05 -25.89 -4.05
CA SER A 141 -2.43 -26.84 -5.10
C SER A 141 -1.66 -28.14 -4.85
N GLN A 142 -2.35 -29.17 -4.43
CA GLN A 142 -1.76 -30.44 -4.02
C GLN A 142 -1.63 -31.41 -5.19
N THR A 143 -2.59 -31.40 -6.09
CA THR A 143 -2.66 -32.29 -7.24
C THR A 143 -3.65 -31.74 -8.27
N THR A 144 -3.66 -32.36 -9.43
CA THR A 144 -4.67 -32.08 -10.46
C THR A 144 -5.51 -33.32 -10.71
N TYR A 145 -6.73 -33.15 -11.21
CA TYR A 145 -7.53 -34.24 -11.74
C TYR A 145 -8.07 -33.87 -13.13
N VAL A 146 -8.28 -34.87 -13.95
CA VAL A 146 -8.81 -34.68 -15.30
C VAL A 146 -10.29 -35.03 -15.32
N ASP A 147 -11.13 -34.10 -15.74
CA ASP A 147 -12.54 -34.33 -16.05
C ASP A 147 -12.86 -33.89 -17.48
N ARG A 148 -13.46 -34.78 -18.27
CA ARG A 148 -13.87 -34.55 -19.65
C ARG A 148 -12.76 -34.00 -20.58
N GLY A 149 -11.51 -34.35 -20.29
CA GLY A 149 -10.35 -33.92 -21.06
C GLY A 149 -9.77 -32.56 -20.65
N GLU A 150 -10.31 -31.93 -19.62
CA GLU A 150 -9.78 -30.73 -18.98
C GLU A 150 -9.12 -31.05 -17.65
N GLU A 151 -8.02 -30.37 -17.33
CA GLU A 151 -7.26 -30.55 -16.11
C GLU A 151 -7.65 -29.48 -15.08
N TYR A 152 -8.00 -29.92 -13.86
CA TYR A 152 -8.42 -29.06 -12.76
C TYR A 152 -7.50 -29.21 -11.57
N ASP A 153 -7.08 -28.08 -10.99
CA ASP A 153 -6.28 -28.04 -9.77
C ASP A 153 -7.12 -28.40 -8.53
N VAL A 154 -6.57 -29.24 -7.66
CA VAL A 154 -7.13 -29.53 -6.35
C VAL A 154 -6.44 -28.69 -5.28
N TYR A 155 -7.14 -27.69 -4.77
CA TYR A 155 -6.64 -26.81 -3.71
C TYR A 155 -7.03 -27.35 -2.32
N LEU A 156 -5.99 -27.53 -1.48
CA LEU A 156 -6.15 -27.84 -0.07
C LEU A 156 -5.92 -26.56 0.76
N ARG A 157 -6.93 -26.17 1.55
CA ARG A 157 -6.82 -25.06 2.51
C ARG A 157 -7.68 -25.32 3.73
N ALA A 158 -7.37 -24.70 4.86
CA ALA A 158 -8.24 -24.74 6.02
C ALA A 158 -9.50 -23.88 5.80
N ASN A 159 -10.55 -24.18 6.55
CA ASN A 159 -11.76 -23.36 6.52
C ASN A 159 -11.47 -21.98 7.12
N GLN A 160 -11.48 -20.96 6.27
CA GLN A 160 -11.16 -19.58 6.66
C GLN A 160 -12.08 -19.02 7.77
N ALA A 161 -13.31 -19.52 7.87
CA ALA A 161 -14.22 -19.12 8.95
C ALA A 161 -13.71 -19.51 10.36
N GLN A 162 -12.72 -20.38 10.45
CA GLN A 162 -12.09 -20.79 11.71
C GLN A 162 -10.85 -19.98 12.09
N PHE A 163 -10.40 -19.08 11.20
CA PHE A 163 -9.23 -18.24 11.41
C PHE A 163 -9.65 -16.77 11.44
N ASN A 164 -10.08 -16.29 12.62
CA ASN A 164 -10.55 -14.93 12.79
C ASN A 164 -9.53 -14.01 13.49
N GLY A 165 -8.38 -14.55 13.91
CA GLY A 165 -7.38 -13.76 14.60
C GLY A 165 -6.09 -14.50 14.95
N ILE A 166 -5.20 -13.79 15.64
CA ILE A 166 -3.86 -14.28 16.06
C ILE A 166 -3.98 -15.55 16.91
N SER A 167 -4.97 -15.60 17.81
CA SER A 167 -5.19 -16.74 18.69
C SER A 167 -5.45 -18.04 17.94
N ASP A 168 -6.09 -17.97 16.77
CA ASP A 168 -6.43 -19.15 15.98
C ASP A 168 -5.18 -19.65 15.22
N VAL A 169 -4.36 -18.75 14.71
CA VAL A 169 -3.07 -19.11 14.10
C VAL A 169 -2.14 -19.74 15.13
N SER A 170 -2.11 -19.22 16.35
CA SER A 170 -1.29 -19.76 17.44
C SER A 170 -1.67 -21.17 17.87
N ARG A 171 -2.92 -21.59 17.62
CA ARG A 171 -3.46 -22.94 17.91
C ARG A 171 -3.25 -23.96 16.80
N ILE A 172 -2.57 -23.61 15.73
CA ILE A 172 -2.18 -24.58 14.70
C ILE A 172 -1.22 -25.60 15.31
N TYR A 173 -1.45 -26.87 15.05
CA TYR A 173 -0.62 -27.97 15.53
C TYR A 173 0.25 -28.52 14.39
N LEU A 174 1.52 -28.77 14.71
CA LEU A 174 2.51 -29.33 13.82
C LEU A 174 2.97 -30.67 14.36
N ARG A 175 3.27 -31.63 13.46
CA ARG A 175 3.76 -32.94 13.88
C ARG A 175 5.28 -32.90 14.07
N ALA A 176 5.74 -33.20 15.26
CA ALA A 176 7.16 -33.37 15.58
C ALA A 176 7.72 -34.68 14.97
N ALA A 177 9.05 -34.80 14.93
CA ALA A 177 9.72 -36.02 14.48
C ALA A 177 9.36 -37.25 15.34
N SER A 178 9.03 -37.04 16.61
CA SER A 178 8.53 -38.08 17.53
C SER A 178 7.12 -38.57 17.19
N GLY A 179 6.40 -37.87 16.32
CA GLY A 179 4.97 -38.11 16.01
C GLY A 179 4.00 -37.34 16.90
N GLU A 180 4.48 -36.62 17.91
CA GLU A 180 3.69 -35.81 18.82
C GLU A 180 3.21 -34.54 18.12
N MET A 181 2.01 -34.05 18.50
CA MET A 181 1.45 -32.81 17.99
C MET A 181 1.85 -31.64 18.88
N VAL A 182 2.58 -30.69 18.31
CA VAL A 182 3.10 -29.50 19.00
C VAL A 182 2.38 -28.26 18.49
N SER A 183 1.88 -27.43 19.40
CA SER A 183 1.24 -26.15 19.04
C SER A 183 2.26 -25.17 18.45
N LEU A 184 1.84 -24.39 17.44
CA LEU A 184 2.67 -23.34 16.87
C LEU A 184 3.12 -22.31 17.91
N SER A 185 2.29 -22.00 18.92
CA SER A 185 2.63 -21.11 20.04
C SER A 185 3.83 -21.58 20.87
N THR A 186 4.16 -22.88 20.81
CA THR A 186 5.35 -23.43 21.46
C THR A 186 6.64 -23.17 20.66
N LEU A 187 6.51 -22.97 19.35
CA LEU A 187 7.60 -22.87 18.38
C LEU A 187 7.83 -21.48 17.84
N ALA A 188 6.78 -20.63 17.92
CA ALA A 188 6.81 -19.33 17.30
C ALA A 188 5.94 -18.32 18.06
N THR A 189 6.36 -17.07 17.99
CA THR A 189 5.57 -15.92 18.43
C THR A 189 4.84 -15.32 17.23
N VAL A 190 3.54 -15.15 17.36
CA VAL A 190 2.69 -14.52 16.34
C VAL A 190 2.31 -13.13 16.83
N THR A 191 2.70 -12.10 16.09
CA THR A 191 2.40 -10.70 16.39
C THR A 191 1.71 -10.05 15.19
N GLN A 192 0.82 -9.11 15.47
CA GLN A 192 0.27 -8.26 14.43
C GLN A 192 1.13 -7.00 14.34
N VAL A 193 1.61 -6.71 13.15
CA VAL A 193 2.39 -5.51 12.85
C VAL A 193 1.69 -4.70 11.76
N ALA A 194 1.90 -3.41 11.77
CA ALA A 194 1.52 -2.56 10.66
C ALA A 194 2.65 -2.60 9.62
N SER A 195 2.33 -2.96 8.41
CA SER A 195 3.31 -3.14 7.32
C SER A 195 2.95 -2.26 6.13
N PRO A 196 3.95 -1.80 5.39
CA PRO A 196 3.69 -1.08 4.15
C PRO A 196 3.26 -2.04 3.04
N GLN A 197 2.26 -1.65 2.27
CA GLN A 197 1.80 -2.45 1.12
C GLN A 197 2.83 -2.50 -0.02
N ARG A 198 3.67 -1.49 -0.12
CA ARG A 198 4.65 -1.35 -1.19
C ARG A 198 5.94 -0.73 -0.67
N LEU A 199 7.06 -1.28 -1.12
CA LEU A 199 8.41 -0.74 -0.92
C LEU A 199 8.91 -0.23 -2.27
N ASN A 200 8.94 1.09 -2.43
CA ASN A 200 9.36 1.71 -3.68
C ASN A 200 10.87 1.98 -3.68
N HIS A 201 11.45 1.87 -4.86
CA HIS A 201 12.84 2.28 -5.12
C HIS A 201 12.83 3.29 -6.26
N TYR A 202 13.61 4.33 -6.12
CA TYR A 202 13.86 5.31 -7.17
C TYR A 202 15.37 5.38 -7.41
N GLN A 203 15.82 5.24 -8.66
CA GLN A 203 17.24 5.17 -9.01
C GLN A 203 18.06 4.16 -8.17
N ARG A 204 17.48 3.00 -7.87
CA ARG A 204 18.06 1.92 -7.04
C ARG A 204 18.21 2.23 -5.55
N GLN A 205 17.74 3.36 -5.08
CA GLN A 205 17.67 3.69 -3.64
C GLN A 205 16.25 3.50 -3.13
N LYS A 206 16.11 3.18 -1.85
CA LYS A 206 14.80 3.17 -1.19
C LYS A 206 14.22 4.58 -1.25
N ALA A 207 12.95 4.68 -1.59
CA ALA A 207 12.32 5.96 -1.82
C ALA A 207 10.88 6.01 -1.33
N ILE A 208 10.47 7.21 -0.87
CA ILE A 208 9.09 7.56 -0.57
C ILE A 208 8.79 8.84 -1.35
N ALA A 209 7.71 8.84 -2.11
CA ALA A 209 7.29 10.00 -2.88
C ALA A 209 6.13 10.74 -2.21
N LEU A 210 6.29 12.05 -2.05
CA LEU A 210 5.21 12.98 -1.73
C LEU A 210 4.56 13.42 -3.04
N THR A 211 3.24 13.29 -3.11
CA THR A 211 2.44 13.78 -4.23
C THR A 211 1.43 14.80 -3.74
N ALA A 212 1.24 15.90 -4.48
CA ALA A 212 0.26 16.91 -4.15
C ALA A 212 -0.22 17.65 -5.39
N ASP A 213 -1.39 18.28 -5.30
CA ASP A 213 -1.85 19.24 -6.28
C ASP A 213 -1.43 20.64 -5.85
N VAL A 214 -1.17 21.52 -6.83
CA VAL A 214 -0.84 22.92 -6.55
C VAL A 214 -2.13 23.66 -6.14
N ALA A 215 -2.05 24.46 -5.08
CA ALA A 215 -3.19 25.24 -4.62
C ALA A 215 -3.55 26.35 -5.63
N PRO A 216 -4.85 26.73 -5.76
CA PRO A 216 -5.27 27.79 -6.65
C PRO A 216 -4.54 29.12 -6.36
N GLY A 217 -4.00 29.72 -7.41
CA GLY A 217 -3.25 30.99 -7.32
C GLY A 217 -1.76 30.82 -7.07
N HIS A 218 -1.26 29.61 -6.93
CA HIS A 218 0.15 29.29 -6.78
C HIS A 218 0.71 28.54 -7.98
N THR A 219 2.01 28.49 -8.09
CA THR A 219 2.75 27.82 -9.18
C THR A 219 3.43 26.55 -8.69
N LEU A 220 3.73 25.63 -9.62
CA LEU A 220 4.52 24.45 -9.32
C LEU A 220 5.91 24.82 -8.76
N GLY A 221 6.54 25.90 -9.30
CA GLY A 221 7.83 26.39 -8.84
C GLY A 221 7.81 26.78 -7.37
N GLU A 222 6.82 27.56 -6.92
CA GLU A 222 6.67 27.96 -5.52
C GLU A 222 6.52 26.75 -4.59
N ALA A 223 5.75 25.77 -5.01
CA ALA A 223 5.56 24.54 -4.25
C ALA A 223 6.86 23.74 -4.12
N LEU A 224 7.61 23.59 -5.22
CA LEU A 224 8.89 22.87 -5.22
C LEU A 224 9.97 23.64 -4.45
N ASP A 225 10.06 24.96 -4.56
CA ASP A 225 11.01 25.79 -3.80
C ASP A 225 10.76 25.68 -2.29
N PHE A 226 9.51 25.62 -1.86
CA PHE A 226 9.15 25.35 -0.47
C PHE A 226 9.64 23.98 0.00
N LEU A 227 9.41 22.92 -0.80
CA LEU A 227 9.82 21.56 -0.45
C LEU A 227 11.34 21.42 -0.40
N ASP A 228 12.07 22.08 -1.31
CA ASP A 228 13.54 22.12 -1.32
C ASP A 228 14.10 22.86 -0.10
N GLY A 229 13.51 24.01 0.24
CA GLY A 229 13.89 24.77 1.44
C GLY A 229 13.70 23.94 2.70
N TRP A 230 12.53 23.30 2.85
CA TRP A 230 12.25 22.43 3.96
C TRP A 230 13.24 21.25 4.04
N ALA A 231 13.50 20.61 2.89
CA ALA A 231 14.41 19.46 2.82
C ALA A 231 15.83 19.84 3.21
N GLY A 232 16.31 21.02 2.76
CA GLY A 232 17.64 21.53 3.10
C GLY A 232 17.82 21.83 4.59
N GLU A 233 16.74 22.17 5.31
CA GLU A 233 16.78 22.51 6.73
C GLU A 233 16.57 21.28 7.64
N HIS A 234 15.80 20.29 7.21
CA HIS A 234 15.30 19.24 8.10
C HIS A 234 15.82 17.84 7.78
N LEU A 235 16.24 17.56 6.54
CA LEU A 235 16.67 16.21 6.20
C LEU A 235 18.05 15.89 6.82
N PRO A 236 18.21 14.72 7.44
CA PRO A 236 19.48 14.26 7.97
C PRO A 236 20.49 13.97 6.83
N SER A 237 21.77 14.04 7.16
CA SER A 237 22.85 13.67 6.25
C SER A 237 22.72 12.22 5.82
N GLY A 238 22.67 11.97 4.50
CA GLY A 238 22.47 10.63 3.92
C GLY A 238 21.10 10.43 3.29
N MET A 239 20.17 11.34 3.49
CA MET A 239 18.96 11.45 2.67
C MET A 239 19.16 12.43 1.53
N THR A 240 18.58 12.11 0.39
CA THR A 240 18.60 12.97 -0.81
C THR A 240 17.20 13.16 -1.35
N VAL A 241 17.02 14.18 -2.15
CA VAL A 241 15.76 14.47 -2.82
C VAL A 241 15.92 14.34 -4.33
N ASP A 242 14.85 13.98 -4.99
CA ASP A 242 14.72 13.95 -6.45
C ASP A 242 13.27 14.28 -6.84
N TYR A 243 13.01 14.40 -8.11
CA TYR A 243 11.70 14.74 -8.65
C TYR A 243 11.21 13.67 -9.62
N ALA A 244 9.91 13.54 -9.74
CA ALA A 244 9.29 12.65 -10.72
C ALA A 244 8.18 13.40 -11.49
N GLY A 245 7.76 12.84 -12.63
CA GLY A 245 6.69 13.42 -13.45
C GLY A 245 6.92 14.85 -13.86
N GLU A 246 5.88 15.69 -13.80
CA GLU A 246 5.93 17.10 -14.17
C GLU A 246 6.94 17.92 -13.36
N SER A 247 7.14 17.57 -12.08
CA SER A 247 8.13 18.22 -11.24
C SER A 247 9.56 18.04 -11.76
N LYS A 248 9.86 16.91 -12.39
CA LYS A 248 11.16 16.64 -13.01
C LYS A 248 11.35 17.40 -14.30
N ASP A 249 10.30 17.55 -15.09
CA ASP A 249 10.36 18.30 -16.34
C ASP A 249 10.50 19.81 -16.10
N TYR A 250 10.08 20.28 -14.91
CA TYR A 250 10.17 21.67 -14.49
C TYR A 250 11.56 22.05 -13.95
N ARG A 251 12.28 21.14 -13.25
CA ARG A 251 13.62 21.34 -12.68
C ARG A 251 14.71 21.00 -13.67
#